data_6a94a859b4bd6a5c3bfcb2ed400409fd
#
_entry.id   6a94a859b4bd6a5c3bfcb2ed400409fd
#
_cell.length_a   1.000
_cell.length_b   1.000
_cell.length_c   1.000
_cell.angle_alpha   90.00
_cell.angle_beta   90.00
_cell.angle_gamma   90.00
#
_symmetry.space_group_name_H-M   'P 1'
#
loop_
_entity.id
_entity.type
_entity.pdbx_description
1 polymer ?
#
loop_
_entity_poly.entity_id
_entity_poly.type
_entity_poly.pdbx_seq_one_letter_code
_entity_poly.pdbx_strand_id
1 'polypeptide(L)'
;AFIHNMNTIHSRGGNQVVFSSINYGTDTSAEGRCIIREILNSTYEGVGNGATAIFPIQIWKKKRGVNYLKEDRNYDLYKLACKVTARRFFPNFVNLDATFNFHEKWRADDPERYHYEVATMGCRTRVFENRFGEKTSIGRGNLSFSTINIVKLAIECMGIQDEKERVDAFFKKLDNMLEITATQLCERYDFQKTALAKQFPLLMSKLWNGGDQLKPDQTVESVINQGTLGIGFIGLAECLVALTGKHHGESKESQELGLRIVGYMRSKANEFSERYNHNFSVLATPAEGLSGKFTKRDRKTFGIIKGVTDKEYYTNSNHVPVWYKCSPRHK
;
A
#
# COMPACT_ATOMS: atom_id res chain seq x y z
N ALA A 1 -26.03 -0.62 -9.10
CA ALA A 1 -25.42 -1.29 -10.25
C ALA A 1 -23.89 -1.33 -10.17
N PHE A 2 -23.19 -0.18 -9.98
CA PHE A 2 -21.70 -0.12 -10.01
C PHE A 2 -21.05 -1.08 -9.00
N ILE A 3 -21.38 -0.98 -7.71
CA ILE A 3 -20.81 -1.86 -6.66
C ILE A 3 -21.12 -3.33 -6.94
N HIS A 4 -22.34 -3.64 -7.36
CA HIS A 4 -22.73 -5.01 -7.72
C HIS A 4 -21.86 -5.53 -8.88
N ASN A 5 -21.73 -4.77 -9.97
CA ASN A 5 -20.99 -5.18 -11.15
C ASN A 5 -19.50 -5.43 -10.85
N MET A 6 -18.88 -4.60 -10.00
CA MET A 6 -17.48 -4.80 -9.60
C MET A 6 -17.24 -6.10 -8.80
N ASN A 7 -18.30 -6.69 -8.23
CA ASN A 7 -18.20 -7.95 -7.49
C ASN A 7 -18.70 -9.18 -8.26
N THR A 8 -19.40 -9.00 -9.38
CA THR A 8 -20.05 -10.09 -10.13
C THR A 8 -19.53 -10.26 -11.56
N ILE A 9 -18.98 -9.19 -12.16
CA ILE A 9 -18.40 -9.28 -13.50
C ILE A 9 -16.96 -9.76 -13.40
N HIS A 10 -16.70 -10.90 -14.03
CA HIS A 10 -15.37 -11.51 -14.09
C HIS A 10 -14.66 -11.11 -15.38
N SER A 11 -13.35 -11.02 -15.32
CA SER A 11 -12.47 -10.88 -16.48
C SER A 11 -11.90 -12.25 -16.92
N ARG A 12 -11.24 -12.28 -18.07
CA ARG A 12 -10.50 -13.44 -18.58
C ARG A 12 -11.28 -14.77 -18.52
N GLY A 13 -12.39 -14.82 -19.21
CA GLY A 13 -13.18 -16.04 -19.32
C GLY A 13 -13.85 -16.48 -18.01
N GLY A 14 -14.06 -15.56 -17.08
CA GLY A 14 -14.77 -15.81 -15.84
C GLY A 14 -13.91 -16.28 -14.67
N ASN A 15 -12.59 -16.36 -14.83
CA ASN A 15 -11.70 -16.91 -13.80
C ASN A 15 -11.12 -15.88 -12.82
N GLN A 16 -11.29 -14.60 -13.07
CA GLN A 16 -10.74 -13.53 -12.22
C GLN A 16 -11.75 -12.41 -12.01
N VAL A 17 -11.91 -11.99 -10.76
CA VAL A 17 -12.58 -10.73 -10.42
C VAL A 17 -11.66 -9.58 -10.80
N VAL A 18 -12.22 -8.50 -11.36
CA VAL A 18 -11.48 -7.28 -11.68
C VAL A 18 -11.05 -6.60 -10.39
N PHE A 19 -9.76 -6.65 -10.06
CA PHE A 19 -9.21 -5.95 -8.90
C PHE A 19 -9.22 -4.45 -9.18
N SER A 20 -10.14 -3.75 -8.56
CA SER A 20 -10.40 -2.33 -8.78
C SER A 20 -10.37 -1.54 -7.49
N SER A 21 -10.00 -0.27 -7.56
CA SER A 21 -10.08 0.67 -6.45
C SER A 21 -10.57 2.04 -6.90
N ILE A 22 -11.23 2.77 -6.00
CA ILE A 22 -11.66 4.15 -6.20
C ILE A 22 -11.18 5.02 -5.05
N ASN A 23 -10.71 6.22 -5.39
CA ASN A 23 -10.30 7.24 -4.43
C ASN A 23 -11.23 8.44 -4.57
N TYR A 24 -11.90 8.84 -3.48
CA TYR A 24 -12.94 9.86 -3.52
C TYR A 24 -13.07 10.61 -2.17
N GLY A 25 -13.98 11.57 -2.09
CA GLY A 25 -14.30 12.31 -0.87
C GLY A 25 -14.03 13.81 -0.95
N THR A 26 -13.20 14.26 -1.91
CA THR A 26 -12.80 15.67 -2.05
C THR A 26 -13.62 16.48 -3.05
N ASP A 27 -14.41 15.83 -3.92
CA ASP A 27 -15.31 16.54 -4.83
C ASP A 27 -16.48 17.18 -4.07
N THR A 28 -16.60 18.50 -4.18
CA THR A 28 -17.60 19.32 -3.53
C THR A 28 -18.70 19.81 -4.47
N SER A 29 -18.70 19.44 -5.76
CA SER A 29 -19.78 19.70 -6.69
C SER A 29 -21.07 18.99 -6.28
N ALA A 30 -22.22 19.43 -6.77
CA ALA A 30 -23.49 18.80 -6.46
C ALA A 30 -23.54 17.36 -6.99
N GLU A 31 -23.04 17.15 -8.19
CA GLU A 31 -22.95 15.87 -8.89
C GLU A 31 -21.99 14.91 -8.18
N GLY A 32 -20.77 15.37 -7.86
CA GLY A 32 -19.77 14.60 -7.14
C GLY A 32 -20.24 14.17 -5.75
N ARG A 33 -20.88 15.07 -5.01
CA ARG A 33 -21.50 14.76 -3.70
C ARG A 33 -22.62 13.73 -3.83
N CYS A 34 -23.44 13.81 -4.87
CA CYS A 34 -24.48 12.81 -5.15
C CYS A 34 -23.85 11.43 -5.39
N ILE A 35 -22.87 11.35 -6.28
CA ILE A 35 -22.18 10.10 -6.60
C ILE A 35 -21.51 9.50 -5.34
N ILE A 36 -20.82 10.32 -4.56
CA ILE A 36 -20.17 9.90 -3.30
C ILE A 36 -21.21 9.31 -2.34
N ARG A 37 -22.34 9.99 -2.15
CA ARG A 37 -23.42 9.54 -1.27
C ARG A 37 -23.98 8.19 -1.70
N GLU A 38 -24.23 8.02 -2.99
CA GLU A 38 -24.80 6.78 -3.52
C GLU A 38 -23.82 5.59 -3.48
N ILE A 39 -22.51 5.85 -3.69
CA ILE A 39 -21.47 4.83 -3.48
C ILE A 39 -21.46 4.38 -2.01
N LEU A 40 -21.50 5.33 -1.07
CA LEU A 40 -21.50 5.02 0.36
C LEU A 40 -22.78 4.27 0.79
N ASN A 41 -23.96 4.71 0.34
CA ASN A 41 -25.22 4.05 0.63
C ASN A 41 -25.26 2.62 0.07
N SER A 42 -24.91 2.45 -1.20
CA SER A 42 -24.88 1.12 -1.83
C SER A 42 -23.87 0.19 -1.14
N THR A 43 -22.75 0.72 -0.67
CA THR A 43 -21.77 -0.05 0.12
C THR A 43 -22.35 -0.43 1.48
N TYR A 44 -23.07 0.49 2.14
CA TYR A 44 -23.72 0.24 3.43
C TYR A 44 -24.77 -0.85 3.34
N GLU A 45 -25.60 -0.85 2.29
CA GLU A 45 -26.60 -1.86 2.01
C GLU A 45 -25.97 -3.23 1.71
N GLY A 46 -24.87 -3.24 0.96
CA GLY A 46 -24.18 -4.44 0.53
C GLY A 46 -24.71 -5.00 -0.79
N VAL A 47 -24.23 -6.18 -1.16
CA VAL A 47 -24.60 -6.90 -2.40
C VAL A 47 -25.45 -8.13 -2.08
N GLY A 48 -26.32 -8.52 -3.01
CA GLY A 48 -27.21 -9.66 -2.83
C GLY A 48 -28.05 -9.55 -1.56
N ASN A 49 -27.93 -10.49 -0.66
CA ASN A 49 -28.66 -10.52 0.63
C ASN A 49 -27.96 -9.70 1.73
N GLY A 50 -27.32 -8.61 1.38
CA GLY A 50 -26.64 -7.72 2.34
C GLY A 50 -25.20 -8.15 2.65
N ALA A 51 -24.55 -8.98 1.81
CA ALA A 51 -23.16 -9.33 1.93
C ALA A 51 -22.26 -8.11 1.73
N THR A 52 -21.11 -8.08 2.41
CA THR A 52 -20.13 -7.00 2.22
C THR A 52 -19.49 -7.10 0.85
N ALA A 53 -19.58 -6.03 0.06
CA ALA A 53 -18.86 -5.91 -1.22
C ALA A 53 -17.36 -5.85 -0.97
N ILE A 54 -16.57 -6.56 -1.79
CA ILE A 54 -15.10 -6.54 -1.72
C ILE A 54 -14.55 -5.48 -2.67
N PHE A 55 -15.12 -5.34 -3.85
CA PHE A 55 -14.70 -4.40 -4.88
C PHE A 55 -15.77 -3.35 -5.19
N PRO A 56 -15.33 -2.17 -5.63
CA PRO A 56 -13.94 -1.69 -5.63
C PRO A 56 -13.41 -1.47 -4.21
N ILE A 57 -12.11 -1.60 -4.00
CA ILE A 57 -11.46 -1.12 -2.78
C ILE A 57 -11.69 0.39 -2.71
N GLN A 58 -12.27 0.86 -1.62
CA GLN A 58 -12.69 2.25 -1.48
C GLN A 58 -11.74 3.01 -0.57
N ILE A 59 -11.27 4.17 -1.03
CA ILE A 59 -10.35 5.04 -0.32
C ILE A 59 -10.98 6.43 -0.18
N TRP A 60 -11.28 6.80 1.06
CA TRP A 60 -11.73 8.14 1.39
C TRP A 60 -10.54 9.06 1.59
N LYS A 61 -10.47 10.13 0.80
CA LYS A 61 -9.46 11.19 0.92
C LYS A 61 -9.93 12.18 1.99
N LYS A 62 -9.32 12.14 3.18
CA LYS A 62 -9.61 13.07 4.27
C LYS A 62 -8.80 14.35 4.11
N LYS A 63 -9.46 15.52 4.09
CA LYS A 63 -8.83 16.83 3.94
C LYS A 63 -9.55 17.90 4.77
N ARG A 64 -8.79 18.66 5.59
CA ARG A 64 -9.31 19.84 6.28
C ARG A 64 -9.67 20.93 5.26
N GLY A 65 -10.76 21.66 5.53
CA GLY A 65 -11.29 22.66 4.62
C GLY A 65 -12.11 22.08 3.46
N VAL A 66 -12.28 20.74 3.40
CA VAL A 66 -13.06 20.06 2.36
C VAL A 66 -14.10 19.11 2.95
N ASN A 67 -13.71 18.22 3.88
CA ASN A 67 -14.59 17.16 4.37
C ASN A 67 -14.34 16.71 5.80
N TYR A 68 -13.46 17.35 6.58
CA TYR A 68 -13.10 16.86 7.91
C TYR A 68 -13.63 17.73 9.06
N LEU A 69 -13.62 19.04 8.91
CA LEU A 69 -14.12 19.97 9.91
C LEU A 69 -15.65 20.08 9.82
N LYS A 70 -16.31 20.47 10.90
CA LYS A 70 -17.79 20.56 10.96
C LYS A 70 -18.38 21.51 9.93
N GLU A 71 -17.68 22.57 9.63
CA GLU A 71 -18.01 23.61 8.64
C GLU A 71 -17.70 23.20 7.19
N ASP A 72 -16.97 22.12 6.99
CA ASP A 72 -16.58 21.68 5.66
C ASP A 72 -17.78 21.18 4.84
N ARG A 73 -17.80 21.51 3.55
CA ARG A 73 -18.93 21.20 2.64
C ARG A 73 -19.28 19.71 2.56
N ASN A 74 -18.29 18.83 2.69
CA ASN A 74 -18.47 17.37 2.63
C ASN A 74 -18.41 16.69 4.02
N TYR A 75 -18.57 17.44 5.11
CA TYR A 75 -18.55 16.87 6.46
C TYR A 75 -19.67 15.84 6.71
N ASP A 76 -20.85 16.07 6.16
CA ASP A 76 -21.96 15.12 6.20
C ASP A 76 -21.60 13.78 5.56
N LEU A 77 -20.92 13.82 4.42
CA LEU A 77 -20.44 12.64 3.70
C LEU A 77 -19.29 11.95 4.44
N TYR A 78 -18.42 12.70 5.11
CA TYR A 78 -17.39 12.13 5.99
C TYR A 78 -18.02 11.33 7.14
N LYS A 79 -19.04 11.86 7.80
CA LYS A 79 -19.78 11.12 8.84
C LYS A 79 -20.43 9.85 8.28
N LEU A 80 -21.00 9.93 7.08
CA LEU A 80 -21.56 8.77 6.41
C LEU A 80 -20.46 7.74 6.09
N ALA A 81 -19.29 8.16 5.59
CA ALA A 81 -18.15 7.29 5.34
C ALA A 81 -17.69 6.55 6.61
N CYS A 82 -17.57 7.26 7.74
CA CYS A 82 -17.26 6.64 9.03
C CYS A 82 -18.33 5.60 9.45
N LYS A 83 -19.60 5.90 9.27
CA LYS A 83 -20.71 4.96 9.54
C LYS A 83 -20.64 3.71 8.67
N VAL A 84 -20.33 3.88 7.39
CA VAL A 84 -20.18 2.77 6.43
C VAL A 84 -18.99 1.91 6.81
N THR A 85 -17.84 2.52 7.11
CA THR A 85 -16.62 1.79 7.51
C THR A 85 -16.85 0.98 8.80
N ALA A 86 -17.56 1.54 9.78
CA ALA A 86 -17.88 0.83 11.02
C ALA A 86 -18.70 -0.46 10.80
N ARG A 87 -19.45 -0.53 9.71
CA ARG A 87 -20.27 -1.71 9.36
C ARG A 87 -19.62 -2.63 8.32
N ARG A 88 -18.90 -2.05 7.36
CA ARG A 88 -18.45 -2.75 6.13
C ARG A 88 -16.93 -2.83 5.95
N PHE A 89 -16.16 -2.21 6.85
CA PHE A 89 -14.70 -2.05 6.76
C PHE A 89 -14.22 -1.20 5.56
N PHE A 90 -15.12 -0.60 4.81
CA PHE A 90 -14.88 0.35 3.72
C PHE A 90 -15.72 1.62 3.92
N PRO A 91 -15.22 2.78 3.42
CA PRO A 91 -13.91 3.02 2.82
C PRO A 91 -12.75 2.99 3.83
N ASN A 92 -11.54 2.72 3.35
CA ASN A 92 -10.31 3.06 4.07
C ASN A 92 -10.05 4.57 3.97
N PHE A 93 -9.23 5.13 4.87
CA PHE A 93 -8.98 6.57 4.91
C PHE A 93 -7.53 6.89 4.59
N VAL A 94 -7.30 7.86 3.67
CA VAL A 94 -6.00 8.49 3.45
C VAL A 94 -6.04 9.93 3.93
N ASN A 95 -5.05 10.32 4.74
CA ASN A 95 -4.96 11.66 5.29
C ASN A 95 -4.14 12.56 4.35
N LEU A 96 -4.80 13.44 3.59
CA LEU A 96 -4.14 14.41 2.71
C LEU A 96 -3.44 15.55 3.47
N ASP A 97 -3.73 15.71 4.76
CA ASP A 97 -3.06 16.71 5.60
C ASP A 97 -1.73 16.21 6.20
N ALA A 98 -1.40 14.92 6.02
CA ALA A 98 -0.10 14.40 6.41
C ALA A 98 1.01 15.05 5.58
N THR A 99 2.12 15.41 6.22
CA THR A 99 3.23 16.13 5.58
C THR A 99 3.77 15.43 4.33
N PHE A 100 3.83 14.09 4.35
CA PHE A 100 4.27 13.29 3.21
C PHE A 100 3.23 13.17 2.09
N ASN A 101 1.98 13.61 2.29
CA ASN A 101 0.93 13.70 1.28
C ASN A 101 0.68 15.13 0.78
N PHE A 102 1.40 16.09 1.35
CA PHE A 102 1.28 17.48 0.96
C PHE A 102 1.80 17.72 -0.47
N HIS A 103 1.08 18.55 -1.21
CA HIS A 103 1.50 19.07 -2.50
C HIS A 103 1.39 20.60 -2.50
N GLU A 104 2.45 21.27 -2.87
CA GLU A 104 2.56 22.74 -2.82
C GLU A 104 1.58 23.48 -3.74
N LYS A 105 1.18 22.84 -4.85
CA LYS A 105 0.22 23.40 -5.80
C LYS A 105 -1.24 23.18 -5.40
N TRP A 106 -1.52 22.36 -4.40
CA TRP A 106 -2.90 22.06 -4.00
C TRP A 106 -3.60 23.32 -3.48
N ARG A 107 -4.79 23.64 -4.02
CA ARG A 107 -5.67 24.73 -3.58
C ARG A 107 -7.10 24.23 -3.48
N ALA A 108 -7.83 24.70 -2.48
CA ALA A 108 -9.21 24.23 -2.23
C ALA A 108 -10.22 24.66 -3.31
N ASP A 109 -9.97 25.77 -3.96
CA ASP A 109 -10.80 26.39 -5.02
C ASP A 109 -10.40 25.97 -6.43
N ASP A 110 -9.29 25.25 -6.61
CA ASP A 110 -8.86 24.75 -7.90
C ASP A 110 -9.72 23.52 -8.31
N PRO A 111 -10.46 23.58 -9.44
CA PRO A 111 -11.23 22.44 -9.92
C PRO A 111 -10.36 21.25 -10.31
N GLU A 112 -9.10 21.49 -10.68
CA GLU A 112 -8.13 20.46 -11.08
C GLU A 112 -7.25 19.97 -9.90
N ARG A 113 -7.56 20.37 -8.65
CA ARG A 113 -6.78 20.00 -7.45
C ARG A 113 -6.58 18.49 -7.25
N TYR A 114 -7.43 17.68 -7.87
CA TYR A 114 -7.31 16.22 -7.81
C TYR A 114 -5.99 15.69 -8.39
N HIS A 115 -5.34 16.44 -9.28
CA HIS A 115 -4.00 16.13 -9.78
C HIS A 115 -2.94 16.19 -8.68
N TYR A 116 -3.16 17.02 -7.68
CA TYR A 116 -2.26 17.26 -6.55
C TYR A 116 -2.63 16.48 -5.28
N GLU A 117 -3.55 15.54 -5.39
CA GLU A 117 -3.98 14.68 -4.32
C GLU A 117 -3.40 13.28 -4.47
N VAL A 118 -2.79 12.77 -3.39
CA VAL A 118 -2.35 11.38 -3.40
C VAL A 118 -3.53 10.44 -3.58
N ALA A 119 -3.31 9.39 -4.35
CA ALA A 119 -4.21 8.25 -4.46
C ALA A 119 -3.45 6.96 -4.20
N THR A 120 -4.17 5.94 -3.77
CA THR A 120 -3.62 4.60 -3.61
C THR A 120 -4.21 3.64 -4.64
N MET A 121 -3.42 2.71 -5.10
CA MET A 121 -3.88 1.55 -5.85
C MET A 121 -4.16 0.42 -4.86
N GLY A 122 -5.41 -0.06 -4.83
CA GLY A 122 -5.84 -0.94 -3.76
C GLY A 122 -5.74 -0.24 -2.41
N CYS A 123 -5.51 -1.00 -1.34
CA CYS A 123 -5.56 -0.48 0.02
C CYS A 123 -4.26 0.16 0.52
N ARG A 124 -3.10 -0.05 -0.11
CA ARG A 124 -1.79 0.31 0.47
C ARG A 124 -0.75 0.83 -0.50
N THR A 125 -0.90 0.60 -1.79
CA THR A 125 0.11 1.01 -2.77
C THR A 125 -0.06 2.49 -3.07
N ARG A 126 0.79 3.31 -2.49
CA ARG A 126 0.84 4.74 -2.69
C ARG A 126 1.85 5.06 -3.80
N VAL A 127 1.40 5.80 -4.79
CA VAL A 127 2.23 6.36 -5.86
C VAL A 127 2.02 7.86 -5.88
N PHE A 128 3.06 8.65 -5.70
CA PHE A 128 2.93 10.11 -5.65
C PHE A 128 4.22 10.81 -6.08
N GLU A 129 5.34 10.65 -5.36
CA GLU A 129 6.65 11.19 -5.75
C GLU A 129 7.09 10.63 -7.10
N ASN A 130 7.72 11.45 -7.94
CA ASN A 130 8.15 11.09 -9.28
C ASN A 130 9.48 11.76 -9.63
N ARG A 131 10.47 10.95 -10.01
CA ARG A 131 11.78 11.42 -10.49
C ARG A 131 11.75 11.89 -11.95
N PHE A 132 10.76 11.44 -12.72
CA PHE A 132 10.70 11.59 -14.18
C PHE A 132 9.53 12.47 -14.65
N GLY A 133 8.92 13.22 -13.73
CA GLY A 133 7.81 14.06 -14.06
C GLY A 133 7.18 14.71 -12.83
N GLU A 134 5.96 15.17 -12.98
CA GLU A 134 5.23 15.84 -11.93
C GLU A 134 4.91 14.87 -10.75
N LYS A 135 4.91 15.41 -9.54
CA LYS A 135 4.44 14.72 -8.35
C LYS A 135 2.92 14.54 -8.42
N THR A 136 2.48 13.37 -8.85
CA THR A 136 1.05 13.04 -9.01
C THR A 136 0.82 11.53 -8.89
N SER A 137 -0.40 11.13 -8.56
CA SER A 137 -0.83 9.73 -8.62
C SER A 137 -1.50 9.38 -9.96
N ILE A 138 -1.85 10.39 -10.77
CA ILE A 138 -2.61 10.20 -12.01
C ILE A 138 -1.69 9.79 -13.16
N GLY A 139 -2.14 8.83 -13.96
CA GLY A 139 -1.41 8.35 -15.12
C GLY A 139 -0.13 7.60 -14.79
N ARG A 140 -0.03 7.05 -13.58
CA ARG A 140 1.14 6.30 -13.07
C ARG A 140 0.70 5.03 -12.37
N GLY A 141 1.64 4.12 -12.12
CA GLY A 141 1.36 2.87 -11.45
C GLY A 141 2.58 2.25 -10.77
N ASN A 142 2.34 1.15 -10.07
CA ASN A 142 3.39 0.30 -9.56
C ASN A 142 3.73 -0.77 -10.61
N LEU A 143 4.97 -0.83 -11.03
CA LEU A 143 5.45 -1.79 -12.03
C LEU A 143 5.67 -3.16 -11.43
N SER A 144 6.30 -3.20 -10.28
CA SER A 144 6.66 -4.43 -9.61
C SER A 144 6.90 -4.19 -8.13
N PHE A 145 6.72 -5.23 -7.32
CA PHE A 145 7.17 -5.23 -5.93
C PHE A 145 7.71 -6.61 -5.54
N SER A 146 8.61 -6.62 -4.58
CA SER A 146 9.11 -7.83 -3.92
C SER A 146 8.95 -7.68 -2.41
N THR A 147 8.55 -8.76 -1.74
CA THR A 147 8.24 -8.74 -0.30
C THR A 147 9.28 -9.51 0.48
N ILE A 148 9.91 -8.85 1.43
CA ILE A 148 10.90 -9.43 2.32
C ILE A 148 10.20 -10.06 3.54
N ASN A 149 10.55 -11.30 3.83
CA ASN A 149 10.21 -11.95 5.10
C ASN A 149 11.19 -11.49 6.18
N ILE A 150 10.90 -10.35 6.82
CA ILE A 150 11.78 -9.82 7.87
C ILE A 150 11.78 -10.67 9.15
N VAL A 151 10.73 -11.47 9.36
CA VAL A 151 10.65 -12.39 10.50
C VAL A 151 11.72 -13.47 10.40
N LYS A 152 11.90 -14.07 9.23
CA LYS A 152 12.95 -15.07 9.00
C LYS A 152 14.33 -14.51 9.32
N LEU A 153 14.64 -13.29 8.89
CA LEU A 153 15.92 -12.63 9.16
C LEU A 153 16.16 -12.48 10.68
N ALA A 154 15.09 -12.13 11.42
CA ALA A 154 15.16 -12.00 12.87
C ALA A 154 15.33 -13.36 13.57
N ILE A 155 14.59 -14.41 13.16
CA ILE A 155 14.72 -15.77 13.71
C ILE A 155 16.16 -16.27 13.55
N GLU A 156 16.77 -16.06 12.42
CA GLU A 156 18.16 -16.45 12.16
C GLU A 156 19.19 -15.75 13.06
N CYS A 157 18.79 -14.71 13.78
CA CYS A 157 19.62 -13.98 14.73
C CYS A 157 19.32 -14.35 16.19
N MET A 158 18.25 -15.09 16.51
CA MET A 158 17.81 -15.39 17.88
C MET A 158 18.87 -16.12 18.72
N GLY A 159 19.80 -16.85 18.11
CA GLY A 159 20.89 -17.52 18.82
C GLY A 159 21.93 -16.57 19.45
N ILE A 160 21.96 -15.31 19.06
CA ILE A 160 22.86 -14.29 19.60
C ILE A 160 22.27 -13.80 20.94
N GLN A 161 23.01 -13.98 22.03
CA GLN A 161 22.52 -13.68 23.39
C GLN A 161 22.42 -12.18 23.66
N ASP A 162 23.43 -11.43 23.29
CA ASP A 162 23.40 -9.97 23.43
C ASP A 162 22.40 -9.34 22.45
N GLU A 163 21.46 -8.56 23.01
CA GLU A 163 20.37 -7.94 22.22
C GLU A 163 20.90 -6.94 21.19
N LYS A 164 21.91 -6.16 21.56
CA LYS A 164 22.50 -5.17 20.64
C LYS A 164 23.19 -5.85 19.47
N GLU A 165 24.01 -6.87 19.76
CA GLU A 165 24.69 -7.66 18.72
C GLU A 165 23.66 -8.38 17.82
N ARG A 166 22.59 -8.90 18.41
CA ARG A 166 21.47 -9.55 17.67
C ARG A 166 20.79 -8.59 16.71
N VAL A 167 20.50 -7.38 17.18
CA VAL A 167 19.88 -6.33 16.35
C VAL A 167 20.85 -5.86 15.25
N ASP A 168 22.13 -5.71 15.55
CA ASP A 168 23.15 -5.34 14.56
C ASP A 168 23.32 -6.42 13.49
N ALA A 169 23.30 -7.70 13.88
CA ALA A 169 23.33 -8.83 12.95
C ALA A 169 22.07 -8.86 12.06
N PHE A 170 20.91 -8.56 12.62
CA PHE A 170 19.67 -8.43 11.86
C PHE A 170 19.75 -7.32 10.78
N PHE A 171 20.26 -6.14 11.14
CA PHE A 171 20.41 -5.04 10.16
C PHE A 171 21.38 -5.40 9.04
N LYS A 172 22.47 -6.13 9.30
CA LYS A 172 23.38 -6.63 8.26
C LYS A 172 22.66 -7.58 7.29
N LYS A 173 21.83 -8.50 7.82
CA LYS A 173 21.02 -9.41 6.99
C LYS A 173 19.96 -8.66 6.19
N LEU A 174 19.31 -7.67 6.82
CA LEU A 174 18.32 -6.82 6.17
C LEU A 174 18.93 -6.04 5.02
N ASP A 175 20.11 -5.44 5.22
CA ASP A 175 20.84 -4.69 4.19
C ASP A 175 21.12 -5.57 2.96
N ASN A 176 21.68 -6.75 3.18
CA ASN A 176 21.93 -7.70 2.09
C ASN A 176 20.64 -8.11 1.35
N MET A 177 19.55 -8.33 2.07
CA MET A 177 18.27 -8.69 1.46
C MET A 177 17.66 -7.52 0.69
N LEU A 178 17.87 -6.28 1.13
CA LEU A 178 17.45 -5.07 0.41
C LEU A 178 18.20 -4.92 -0.91
N GLU A 179 19.52 -5.15 -0.93
CA GLU A 179 20.34 -5.12 -2.16
C GLU A 179 19.86 -6.18 -3.17
N ILE A 180 19.65 -7.43 -2.73
CA ILE A 180 19.11 -8.51 -3.57
C ILE A 180 17.73 -8.12 -4.12
N THR A 181 16.86 -7.54 -3.28
CA THR A 181 15.52 -7.12 -3.68
C THR A 181 15.57 -6.00 -4.71
N ALA A 182 16.46 -5.02 -4.54
CA ALA A 182 16.62 -3.92 -5.49
C ALA A 182 17.13 -4.43 -6.84
N THR A 183 18.13 -5.30 -6.86
CA THR A 183 18.65 -5.93 -8.09
C THR A 183 17.54 -6.67 -8.84
N GLN A 184 16.77 -7.50 -8.13
CA GLN A 184 15.66 -8.24 -8.73
C GLN A 184 14.57 -7.30 -9.32
N LEU A 185 14.29 -6.18 -8.67
CA LEU A 185 13.32 -5.21 -9.18
C LEU A 185 13.84 -4.49 -10.43
N CYS A 186 15.15 -4.17 -10.49
CA CYS A 186 15.79 -3.63 -11.68
C CYS A 186 15.75 -4.62 -12.85
N GLU A 187 16.06 -5.89 -12.63
CA GLU A 187 15.97 -6.94 -13.66
C GLU A 187 14.56 -7.07 -14.24
N ARG A 188 13.53 -6.98 -13.36
CA ARG A 188 12.13 -6.97 -13.81
C ARG A 188 11.79 -5.73 -14.62
N TYR A 189 12.29 -4.57 -14.22
CA TYR A 189 12.14 -3.34 -14.99
C TYR A 189 12.79 -3.46 -16.36
N ASP A 190 14.02 -3.97 -16.43
CA ASP A 190 14.75 -4.17 -17.69
C ASP A 190 14.01 -5.11 -18.64
N PHE A 191 13.35 -6.13 -18.12
CA PHE A 191 12.45 -6.96 -18.93
C PHE A 191 11.19 -6.19 -19.37
N GLN A 192 10.52 -5.48 -18.47
CA GLN A 192 9.27 -4.78 -18.78
C GLN A 192 9.44 -3.66 -19.80
N LYS A 193 10.56 -2.93 -19.76
CA LYS A 193 10.83 -1.82 -20.69
C LYS A 193 10.92 -2.23 -22.17
N THR A 194 11.21 -3.52 -22.44
CA THR A 194 11.29 -4.06 -23.81
C THR A 194 9.94 -4.33 -24.45
N ALA A 195 8.85 -4.28 -23.68
CA ALA A 195 7.52 -4.52 -24.18
C ALA A 195 7.08 -3.42 -25.15
N LEU A 196 6.25 -3.78 -26.15
CA LEU A 196 5.77 -2.83 -27.16
C LEU A 196 4.47 -2.15 -26.72
N ALA A 197 4.29 -0.90 -27.10
CA ALA A 197 3.09 -0.12 -26.78
C ALA A 197 1.79 -0.82 -27.22
N LYS A 198 1.78 -1.49 -28.37
CA LYS A 198 0.64 -2.28 -28.86
C LYS A 198 0.20 -3.42 -27.96
N GLN A 199 1.06 -3.87 -27.04
CA GLN A 199 0.69 -4.91 -26.07
C GLN A 199 -0.17 -4.34 -24.92
N PHE A 200 -0.20 -3.02 -24.76
CA PHE A 200 -0.95 -2.31 -23.73
C PHE A 200 -1.82 -1.18 -24.30
N PRO A 201 -2.72 -1.48 -25.26
CA PRO A 201 -3.43 -0.42 -26.02
C PRO A 201 -4.25 0.50 -25.11
N LEU A 202 -4.86 -0.02 -24.06
CA LEU A 202 -5.66 0.77 -23.13
C LEU A 202 -4.78 1.70 -22.28
N LEU A 203 -3.67 1.20 -21.71
CA LEU A 203 -2.75 2.02 -20.91
C LEU A 203 -2.10 3.12 -21.77
N MET A 204 -1.72 2.79 -23.01
CA MET A 204 -1.05 3.71 -23.93
C MET A 204 -2.01 4.66 -24.64
N SER A 205 -3.32 4.58 -24.40
CA SER A 205 -4.33 5.48 -24.99
C SER A 205 -4.65 6.74 -24.19
N LYS A 206 -3.85 7.15 -23.21
CA LYS A 206 -3.93 8.30 -22.28
C LYS A 206 -4.05 7.93 -20.78
N LEU A 207 -4.16 6.64 -20.45
CA LEU A 207 -4.24 6.24 -19.04
C LEU A 207 -2.87 6.24 -18.35
N TRP A 208 -1.80 6.08 -19.12
CA TRP A 208 -0.43 6.22 -18.61
C TRP A 208 0.19 7.50 -19.16
N ASN A 209 0.82 8.30 -18.31
CA ASN A 209 1.40 9.59 -18.71
C ASN A 209 2.40 9.42 -19.86
N GLY A 210 2.13 10.11 -20.99
CA GLY A 210 2.93 10.06 -22.21
C GLY A 210 2.72 8.82 -23.07
N GLY A 211 1.88 7.88 -22.66
CA GLY A 211 1.63 6.64 -23.40
C GLY A 211 0.99 6.87 -24.78
N ASP A 212 0.12 7.88 -24.89
CA ASP A 212 -0.56 8.26 -26.12
C ASP A 212 0.37 8.86 -27.20
N GLN A 213 1.60 9.16 -26.84
CA GLN A 213 2.63 9.66 -27.78
C GLN A 213 3.43 8.52 -28.41
N LEU A 214 3.30 7.30 -27.91
CA LEU A 214 4.03 6.14 -28.42
C LEU A 214 3.34 5.55 -29.65
N LYS A 215 4.15 5.23 -30.67
CA LYS A 215 3.68 4.41 -31.80
C LYS A 215 3.55 2.94 -31.36
N PRO A 216 2.65 2.15 -31.97
CA PRO A 216 2.39 0.77 -31.58
C PRO A 216 3.62 -0.13 -31.48
N ASP A 217 4.61 0.08 -32.34
CA ASP A 217 5.84 -0.72 -32.40
C ASP A 217 7.01 -0.14 -31.59
N GLN A 218 6.82 0.96 -30.90
CA GLN A 218 7.80 1.48 -29.95
C GLN A 218 7.73 0.75 -28.62
N THR A 219 8.88 0.65 -27.96
CA THR A 219 8.95 0.11 -26.58
C THR A 219 8.32 1.10 -25.58
N VAL A 220 7.84 0.58 -24.46
CA VAL A 220 7.25 1.42 -23.41
C VAL A 220 8.30 2.07 -22.49
N GLU A 221 9.58 1.89 -22.75
CA GLU A 221 10.71 2.33 -21.91
C GLU A 221 10.61 3.81 -21.50
N SER A 222 10.32 4.70 -22.46
CA SER A 222 10.28 6.15 -22.21
C SER A 222 9.18 6.60 -21.26
N VAL A 223 8.17 5.78 -21.01
CA VAL A 223 7.00 6.14 -20.17
C VAL A 223 6.90 5.34 -18.89
N ILE A 224 7.36 4.08 -18.86
CA ILE A 224 7.25 3.26 -17.65
C ILE A 224 8.24 3.65 -16.55
N ASN A 225 9.27 4.45 -16.86
CA ASN A 225 10.19 5.01 -15.86
C ASN A 225 9.47 5.82 -14.77
N GLN A 226 8.26 6.33 -15.03
CA GLN A 226 7.41 7.00 -14.05
C GLN A 226 6.74 6.04 -13.06
N GLY A 227 6.77 4.74 -13.31
CA GLY A 227 6.24 3.72 -12.42
C GLY A 227 7.12 3.48 -11.20
N THR A 228 6.60 2.80 -10.18
CA THR A 228 7.32 2.52 -8.94
C THR A 228 7.80 1.08 -8.85
N LEU A 229 8.93 0.88 -8.18
CA LEU A 229 9.48 -0.41 -7.78
C LEU A 229 9.36 -0.53 -6.26
N GLY A 230 8.50 -1.45 -5.79
CA GLY A 230 8.12 -1.55 -4.38
C GLY A 230 8.96 -2.57 -3.61
N ILE A 231 9.56 -2.15 -2.50
CA ILE A 231 10.17 -3.04 -1.52
C ILE A 231 9.17 -3.27 -0.40
N GLY A 232 8.56 -4.44 -0.37
CA GLY A 232 7.56 -4.82 0.60
C GLY A 232 8.14 -5.55 1.81
N PHE A 233 7.38 -5.61 2.91
CA PHE A 233 7.72 -6.40 4.09
C PHE A 233 6.47 -6.94 4.80
N ILE A 234 6.65 -8.00 5.59
CA ILE A 234 5.62 -8.65 6.40
C ILE A 234 6.20 -8.99 7.77
N GLY A 235 5.35 -8.90 8.80
CA GLY A 235 5.63 -9.47 10.10
C GLY A 235 6.52 -8.60 11.00
N LEU A 236 6.35 -7.27 11.00
CA LEU A 236 7.14 -6.41 11.88
C LEU A 236 6.95 -6.78 13.35
N ALA A 237 5.73 -7.14 13.76
CA ALA A 237 5.45 -7.53 15.14
C ALA A 237 6.25 -8.79 15.55
N GLU A 238 6.17 -9.85 14.74
CA GLU A 238 6.87 -11.11 15.00
C GLU A 238 8.40 -10.95 14.86
N CYS A 239 8.86 -10.10 13.96
CA CYS A 239 10.26 -9.72 13.85
C CYS A 239 10.77 -9.09 15.15
N LEU A 240 10.03 -8.12 15.71
CA LEU A 240 10.39 -7.49 16.98
C LEU A 240 10.36 -8.47 18.15
N VAL A 241 9.36 -9.36 18.21
CA VAL A 241 9.34 -10.43 19.24
C VAL A 241 10.58 -11.32 19.13
N ALA A 242 11.00 -11.70 17.94
CA ALA A 242 12.21 -12.50 17.74
C ALA A 242 13.48 -11.76 18.16
N LEU A 243 13.52 -10.43 18.02
CA LEU A 243 14.69 -9.61 18.37
C LEU A 243 14.73 -9.21 19.84
N THR A 244 13.58 -8.87 20.45
CA THR A 244 13.51 -8.22 21.78
C THR A 244 12.57 -8.91 22.77
N GLY A 245 11.83 -9.92 22.34
CA GLY A 245 10.80 -10.59 23.14
C GLY A 245 9.45 -9.90 23.19
N LYS A 246 9.30 -8.69 22.62
CA LYS A 246 8.05 -7.91 22.63
C LYS A 246 7.80 -7.26 21.27
N HIS A 247 6.53 -7.16 20.86
CA HIS A 247 6.18 -6.38 19.66
C HIS A 247 5.92 -4.90 19.98
N HIS A 248 5.84 -4.08 18.94
CA HIS A 248 5.70 -2.62 19.02
C HIS A 248 4.40 -2.12 19.71
N GLY A 249 3.41 -2.97 19.91
CA GLY A 249 2.23 -2.65 20.73
C GLY A 249 2.41 -2.93 22.23
N GLU A 250 3.52 -3.54 22.65
CA GLU A 250 3.76 -3.96 24.03
C GLU A 250 4.77 -3.08 24.76
N SER A 251 5.74 -2.50 24.03
CA SER A 251 6.74 -1.62 24.65
C SER A 251 7.17 -0.50 23.72
N LYS A 252 7.61 0.60 24.32
CA LYS A 252 8.10 1.78 23.61
C LYS A 252 9.43 1.50 22.90
N GLU A 253 10.31 0.73 23.54
CA GLU A 253 11.60 0.34 22.98
C GLU A 253 11.41 -0.49 21.70
N SER A 254 10.48 -1.46 21.71
CA SER A 254 10.14 -2.24 20.52
C SER A 254 9.50 -1.36 19.44
N GLN A 255 8.68 -0.37 19.82
CA GLN A 255 8.13 0.59 18.86
C GLN A 255 9.24 1.43 18.21
N GLU A 256 10.18 1.94 18.98
CA GLU A 256 11.34 2.71 18.49
C GLU A 256 12.21 1.86 17.55
N LEU A 257 12.46 0.58 17.90
CA LEU A 257 13.17 -0.33 17.02
C LEU A 257 12.38 -0.60 15.73
N GLY A 258 11.06 -0.77 15.82
CA GLY A 258 10.19 -0.92 14.65
C GLY A 258 10.26 0.28 13.70
N LEU A 259 10.20 1.50 14.26
CA LEU A 259 10.38 2.73 13.50
C LEU A 259 11.78 2.80 12.85
N ARG A 260 12.83 2.37 13.56
CA ARG A 260 14.20 2.32 13.04
C ARG A 260 14.33 1.32 11.88
N ILE A 261 13.71 0.14 11.97
CA ILE A 261 13.70 -0.85 10.88
C ILE A 261 13.03 -0.29 9.62
N VAL A 262 11.81 0.24 9.74
CA VAL A 262 11.09 0.81 8.59
C VAL A 262 11.78 2.04 8.05
N GLY A 263 12.32 2.90 8.93
CA GLY A 263 13.12 4.07 8.56
C GLY A 263 14.38 3.69 7.77
N TYR A 264 15.07 2.64 8.18
CA TYR A 264 16.24 2.10 7.48
C TYR A 264 15.86 1.61 6.08
N MET A 265 14.79 0.81 5.96
CA MET A 265 14.29 0.37 4.65
C MET A 265 13.95 1.55 3.73
N ARG A 266 13.35 2.61 4.29
CA ARG A 266 13.03 3.83 3.54
C ARG A 266 14.29 4.56 3.07
N SER A 267 15.30 4.69 3.92
CA SER A 267 16.57 5.30 3.56
C SER A 267 17.28 4.54 2.44
N LYS A 268 17.28 3.21 2.51
CA LYS A 268 17.81 2.36 1.45
C LYS A 268 17.02 2.47 0.14
N ALA A 269 15.69 2.53 0.20
CA ALA A 269 14.88 2.76 -1.00
C ALA A 269 15.19 4.11 -1.67
N ASN A 270 15.44 5.16 -0.88
CA ASN A 270 15.88 6.45 -1.41
C ASN A 270 17.28 6.35 -2.06
N GLU A 271 18.24 5.66 -1.40
CA GLU A 271 19.58 5.39 -1.95
C GLU A 271 19.47 4.62 -3.28
N PHE A 272 18.64 3.59 -3.36
CA PHE A 272 18.42 2.85 -4.61
C PHE A 272 17.79 3.71 -5.70
N SER A 273 16.89 4.63 -5.32
CA SER A 273 16.31 5.57 -6.27
C SER A 273 17.37 6.45 -6.92
N GLU A 274 18.37 6.91 -6.15
CA GLU A 274 19.50 7.66 -6.68
C GLU A 274 20.46 6.78 -7.49
N ARG A 275 20.84 5.61 -6.96
CA ARG A 275 21.82 4.69 -7.54
C ARG A 275 21.37 4.13 -8.88
N TYR A 276 20.13 3.69 -8.97
CA TYR A 276 19.58 3.03 -10.16
C TYR A 276 18.74 3.95 -11.04
N ASN A 277 18.54 5.20 -10.62
CA ASN A 277 17.67 6.17 -11.29
C ASN A 277 16.26 5.62 -11.58
N HIS A 278 15.60 5.09 -10.56
CA HIS A 278 14.22 4.59 -10.60
C HIS A 278 13.40 5.11 -9.41
N ASN A 279 12.08 5.02 -9.49
CA ASN A 279 11.20 5.37 -8.37
C ASN A 279 11.07 4.16 -7.42
N PHE A 280 11.99 4.00 -6.47
CA PHE A 280 11.84 2.99 -5.42
C PHE A 280 10.96 3.49 -4.28
N SER A 281 10.19 2.59 -3.67
CA SER A 281 9.35 2.88 -2.51
C SER A 281 9.31 1.72 -1.54
N VAL A 282 9.05 2.00 -0.26
CA VAL A 282 8.74 0.97 0.74
C VAL A 282 7.24 0.76 0.79
N LEU A 283 6.82 -0.50 0.76
CA LEU A 283 5.42 -0.92 0.72
C LEU A 283 5.09 -1.80 1.93
N ALA A 284 4.07 -1.42 2.68
CA ALA A 284 3.41 -2.32 3.61
C ALA A 284 2.61 -3.35 2.81
N THR A 285 3.22 -4.48 2.44
CA THR A 285 2.65 -5.45 1.51
C THR A 285 1.24 -5.89 1.92
N PRO A 286 0.24 -5.79 1.04
CA PRO A 286 -1.07 -6.38 1.26
C PRO A 286 -0.96 -7.92 1.08
N ALA A 287 -0.62 -8.61 2.16
CA ALA A 287 -0.11 -9.97 2.10
C ALA A 287 -1.15 -11.00 2.53
N GLU A 288 -2.23 -11.13 1.84
CA GLU A 288 -3.31 -12.07 2.15
C GLU A 288 -2.82 -13.52 2.35
N GLY A 289 -2.52 -14.24 1.28
CA GLY A 289 -2.01 -15.60 1.38
C GLY A 289 -0.50 -15.70 1.69
N LEU A 290 0.28 -14.66 1.43
CA LEU A 290 1.73 -14.69 1.57
C LEU A 290 2.17 -14.73 3.03
N SER A 291 1.44 -14.05 3.93
CA SER A 291 1.73 -14.07 5.37
C SER A 291 1.65 -15.48 5.96
N GLY A 292 0.63 -16.25 5.59
CA GLY A 292 0.49 -17.66 6.00
C GLY A 292 1.53 -18.57 5.35
N LYS A 293 1.88 -18.33 4.07
CA LYS A 293 2.93 -19.09 3.38
C LYS A 293 4.29 -18.91 4.06
N PHE A 294 4.64 -17.69 4.45
CA PHE A 294 5.88 -17.41 5.17
C PHE A 294 5.90 -18.11 6.52
N THR A 295 4.86 -17.96 7.32
CA THR A 295 4.76 -18.63 8.64
C THR A 295 4.88 -20.14 8.51
N LYS A 296 4.16 -20.75 7.57
CA LYS A 296 4.22 -22.21 7.35
C LYS A 296 5.62 -22.70 6.98
N ARG A 297 6.32 -21.92 6.13
CA ARG A 297 7.68 -22.24 5.70
C ARG A 297 8.68 -22.10 6.84
N ASP A 298 8.60 -21.02 7.60
CA ASP A 298 9.51 -20.76 8.71
C ASP A 298 9.27 -21.74 9.86
N ARG A 299 8.01 -22.09 10.16
CA ARG A 299 7.67 -23.15 11.12
C ARG A 299 8.25 -24.50 10.73
N LYS A 300 8.24 -24.84 9.44
CA LYS A 300 8.87 -26.07 8.95
C LYS A 300 10.39 -26.07 9.14
N THR A 301 11.02 -24.92 9.03
CA THR A 301 12.49 -24.79 9.11
C THR A 301 12.99 -24.63 10.55
N PHE A 302 12.30 -23.83 11.35
CA PHE A 302 12.78 -23.40 12.68
C PHE A 302 11.92 -23.95 13.83
N GLY A 303 10.84 -24.67 13.53
CA GLY A 303 9.90 -25.14 14.55
C GLY A 303 8.90 -24.08 15.01
N ILE A 304 8.18 -24.41 16.09
CA ILE A 304 7.22 -23.50 16.72
C ILE A 304 7.97 -22.62 17.72
N ILE A 305 7.99 -21.32 17.45
CA ILE A 305 8.58 -20.28 18.31
C ILE A 305 7.42 -19.44 18.85
N LYS A 306 7.24 -19.44 20.18
CA LYS A 306 6.15 -18.71 20.86
C LYS A 306 6.21 -17.21 20.54
N GLY A 307 5.08 -16.65 20.13
CA GLY A 307 4.96 -15.23 19.73
C GLY A 307 5.53 -14.90 18.36
N VAL A 308 6.14 -15.86 17.65
CA VAL A 308 6.73 -15.68 16.33
C VAL A 308 6.08 -16.60 15.30
N THR A 309 6.30 -17.91 15.36
CA THR A 309 5.78 -18.87 14.39
C THR A 309 4.59 -19.70 14.91
N ASP A 310 4.09 -19.43 16.10
CA ASP A 310 3.01 -20.18 16.77
C ASP A 310 1.61 -19.89 16.23
N LYS A 311 1.43 -18.85 15.40
CA LYS A 311 0.18 -18.50 14.74
C LYS A 311 0.17 -18.99 13.29
N GLU A 312 -1.02 -19.02 12.67
CA GLU A 312 -1.18 -19.50 11.29
C GLU A 312 -0.65 -18.51 10.22
N TYR A 313 -0.43 -17.25 10.61
CA TYR A 313 0.06 -16.20 9.73
C TYR A 313 0.88 -15.17 10.51
N TYR A 314 1.78 -14.49 9.83
CA TYR A 314 2.44 -13.30 10.36
C TYR A 314 1.54 -12.09 10.27
N THR A 315 1.68 -11.18 11.23
CA THR A 315 0.95 -9.92 11.23
C THR A 315 1.27 -9.13 9.96
N ASN A 316 0.23 -8.58 9.36
CA ASN A 316 0.36 -7.91 8.08
C ASN A 316 1.14 -6.60 8.26
N SER A 317 2.31 -6.54 7.64
CA SER A 317 3.21 -5.38 7.59
C SER A 317 3.57 -4.82 8.98
N ASN A 318 3.12 -3.60 9.29
CA ASN A 318 3.43 -2.86 10.52
C ASN A 318 2.25 -2.75 11.50
N HIS A 319 1.19 -3.54 11.31
CA HIS A 319 0.06 -3.52 12.23
C HIS A 319 0.41 -4.11 13.59
N VAL A 320 -0.27 -3.63 14.63
CA VAL A 320 -0.34 -4.33 15.91
C VAL A 320 -1.13 -5.61 15.71
N PRO A 321 -0.69 -6.76 16.23
CA PRO A 321 -1.39 -8.04 16.03
C PRO A 321 -2.86 -7.97 16.43
N VAL A 322 -3.74 -8.52 15.59
CA VAL A 322 -5.20 -8.48 15.84
C VAL A 322 -5.62 -9.21 17.10
N TRP A 323 -4.88 -10.24 17.51
CA TRP A 323 -5.11 -11.01 18.72
C TRP A 323 -4.65 -10.29 19.99
N TYR A 324 -3.82 -9.22 19.86
CA TYR A 324 -3.38 -8.44 21.01
C TYR A 324 -4.52 -7.55 21.52
N LYS A 325 -4.91 -7.80 22.78
CA LYS A 325 -6.02 -7.07 23.42
C LYS A 325 -5.52 -5.74 23.94
N CYS A 326 -5.96 -4.68 23.31
CA CYS A 326 -5.72 -3.30 23.75
C CYS A 326 -6.90 -2.40 23.33
N SER A 327 -6.93 -1.17 23.81
CA SER A 327 -7.97 -0.22 23.42
C SER A 327 -7.77 0.19 21.94
N PRO A 328 -8.87 0.59 21.22
CA PRO A 328 -8.73 1.15 19.86
C PRO A 328 -7.82 2.37 19.78
N ARG A 329 -7.69 3.12 20.89
CA ARG A 329 -6.81 4.30 20.97
C ARG A 329 -5.33 3.92 21.03
N HIS A 330 -5.03 2.73 21.56
CA HIS A 330 -3.66 2.21 21.64
C HIS A 330 -3.19 1.66 20.28
N LYS A 331 -4.10 1.01 19.53
CA LYS A 331 -3.82 0.56 18.15
C LYS A 331 -3.71 1.72 17.17
#